data_65af4157b26eed4e619dedeb80ac02f6
#
_entry.id   65af4157b26eed4e619dedeb80ac02f6
#
_cell.length_a   1.000
_cell.length_b   1.000
_cell.length_c   1.000
_cell.angle_alpha   90.00
_cell.angle_beta   90.00
_cell.angle_gamma   90.00
#
_symmetry.space_group_name_H-M   'P 1'
#
loop_
_entity.id
_entity.type
_entity.pdbx_description
1 polymer ?
#
loop_
_entity_poly.entity_id
_entity_poly.type
_entity_poly.pdbx_seq_one_letter_code
_entity_poly.pdbx_strand_id
1 'polypeptide(L)'
;SIRMMMKAQGIDEMYIDKEETLYYDESGNIKHLIIKDGKLNADSDTVFVLGGVQADDIISLEELKTALGKNLEKEIKSTKDLKGTFIEILRKDNFRKILQIIQDKGWHIHFCIVQVFYYGFVDIIDSISGLECAPFAFKAELYKVLKRNPNTTISIFKKYKYPNVGTKYIKDFLSELIIL
;
A
#
# COMPACT_ATOMS: atom_id res chain seq x y z
N SER A 1 -11.73 16.69 -17.30
CA SER A 1 -10.68 15.69 -17.57
C SER A 1 -9.58 15.77 -16.52
N ILE A 2 -8.82 14.71 -16.32
CA ILE A 2 -7.67 14.67 -15.38
C ILE A 2 -6.70 15.84 -15.67
N ARG A 3 -6.41 16.14 -16.93
CA ARG A 3 -5.59 17.30 -17.33
C ARG A 3 -6.09 18.62 -16.74
N MET A 4 -7.40 18.87 -16.79
CA MET A 4 -7.95 20.10 -16.21
C MET A 4 -7.79 20.17 -14.71
N MET A 5 -7.94 19.05 -14.01
CA MET A 5 -7.70 18.98 -12.57
C MET A 5 -6.23 19.25 -12.21
N MET A 6 -5.30 18.68 -12.96
CA MET A 6 -3.86 18.88 -12.75
C MET A 6 -3.46 20.33 -13.00
N LYS A 7 -3.95 20.95 -14.08
CA LYS A 7 -3.78 22.38 -14.33
C LYS A 7 -4.36 23.26 -13.22
N ALA A 8 -5.55 22.93 -12.73
CA ALA A 8 -6.16 23.65 -11.61
C ALA A 8 -5.35 23.55 -10.32
N GLN A 9 -4.53 22.51 -10.17
CA GLN A 9 -3.58 22.33 -9.07
C GLN A 9 -2.22 23.00 -9.33
N GLY A 10 -2.06 23.74 -10.43
CA GLY A 10 -0.83 24.43 -10.77
C GLY A 10 0.26 23.53 -11.36
N ILE A 11 -0.08 22.33 -11.80
CA ILE A 11 0.86 21.42 -12.46
C ILE A 11 1.06 21.88 -13.91
N ASP A 12 2.32 22.18 -14.26
CA ASP A 12 2.68 22.61 -15.61
C ASP A 12 2.40 21.52 -16.64
N GLU A 13 1.91 21.91 -17.82
CA GLU A 13 1.58 20.99 -18.92
C GLU A 13 2.77 20.13 -19.33
N MET A 14 3.98 20.66 -19.28
CA MET A 14 5.20 19.93 -19.62
C MET A 14 5.43 18.68 -18.76
N TYR A 15 4.90 18.68 -17.53
CA TYR A 15 4.99 17.52 -16.63
C TYR A 15 3.84 16.52 -16.82
N ILE A 16 2.73 16.93 -17.45
CA ILE A 16 1.56 16.06 -17.64
C ILE A 16 1.82 15.01 -18.73
N ASP A 17 2.65 15.35 -19.71
CA ASP A 17 2.96 14.50 -20.87
C ASP A 17 4.40 13.93 -20.81
N LYS A 18 5.11 14.15 -19.70
CA LYS A 18 6.44 13.58 -19.51
C LYS A 18 6.34 12.06 -19.37
N GLU A 19 7.04 11.34 -20.22
CA GLU A 19 7.21 9.90 -20.09
C GLU A 19 8.18 9.60 -18.96
N GLU A 20 7.76 8.80 -17.98
CA GLU A 20 8.58 8.47 -16.82
C GLU A 20 8.54 6.98 -16.57
N THR A 21 9.68 6.41 -16.22
CA THR A 21 9.77 4.99 -15.86
C THR A 21 9.88 4.84 -14.36
N LEU A 22 8.96 4.07 -13.78
CA LEU A 22 8.91 3.77 -12.36
C LEU A 22 9.15 2.27 -12.14
N TYR A 23 10.09 1.97 -11.27
CA TYR A 23 10.43 0.59 -10.87
C TYR A 23 9.92 0.36 -9.47
N TYR A 24 8.99 -0.59 -9.29
CA TYR A 24 8.35 -0.89 -8.02
C TYR A 24 8.64 -2.29 -7.53
N ASP A 25 8.67 -2.43 -6.21
CA ASP A 25 8.63 -3.70 -5.50
C ASP A 25 7.63 -3.63 -4.35
N GLU A 26 7.15 -4.79 -3.91
CA GLU A 26 6.11 -4.93 -2.91
C GLU A 26 6.65 -5.46 -1.59
N SER A 27 6.14 -4.91 -0.49
CA SER A 27 6.39 -5.43 0.85
C SER A 27 5.08 -5.57 1.63
N GLY A 28 4.98 -6.61 2.45
CA GLY A 28 3.79 -6.88 3.26
C GLY A 28 2.59 -7.35 2.43
N ASN A 29 2.82 -7.97 1.27
CA ASN A 29 1.75 -8.42 0.38
C ASN A 29 0.91 -9.53 1.04
N ILE A 30 -0.32 -9.16 1.40
CA ILE A 30 -1.36 -10.10 1.80
C ILE A 30 -2.29 -10.26 0.62
N LYS A 31 -2.15 -11.36 -0.11
CA LYS A 31 -2.91 -11.63 -1.34
C LYS A 31 -4.42 -11.51 -1.16
N HIS A 32 -4.93 -11.94 -0.01
CA HIS A 32 -6.34 -11.86 0.34
C HIS A 32 -6.50 -11.64 1.84
N LEU A 33 -7.38 -10.70 2.23
CA LEU A 33 -7.83 -10.59 3.61
C LEU A 33 -8.85 -11.69 3.87
N ILE A 34 -8.50 -12.64 4.74
CA ILE A 34 -9.34 -13.79 5.06
C ILE A 34 -9.52 -13.95 6.57
N ILE A 35 -10.67 -14.51 6.94
CA ILE A 35 -10.93 -14.91 8.33
C ILE A 35 -10.63 -16.41 8.46
N LYS A 36 -9.62 -16.74 9.26
CA LYS A 36 -9.26 -18.10 9.60
C LYS A 36 -9.29 -18.27 11.13
N ASP A 37 -9.93 -19.33 11.60
CA ASP A 37 -10.04 -19.65 13.04
C ASP A 37 -10.56 -18.48 13.91
N GLY A 38 -11.49 -17.70 13.37
CA GLY A 38 -12.08 -16.55 14.06
C GLY A 38 -11.19 -15.31 14.15
N LYS A 39 -10.08 -15.28 13.40
CA LYS A 39 -9.15 -14.15 13.33
C LYS A 39 -8.90 -13.76 11.88
N LEU A 40 -8.62 -12.49 11.67
CA LEU A 40 -8.08 -12.03 10.39
C LEU A 40 -6.63 -12.50 10.24
N ASN A 41 -6.22 -12.76 9.00
CA ASN A 41 -4.84 -13.09 8.65
C ASN A 41 -3.91 -11.88 8.60
N ALA A 42 -4.38 -10.73 9.03
CA ALA A 42 -3.63 -9.48 9.16
C ALA A 42 -3.97 -8.83 10.50
N ASP A 43 -2.97 -8.26 11.16
CA ASP A 43 -3.16 -7.43 12.32
C ASP A 43 -3.62 -6.02 11.92
N SER A 44 -4.22 -5.29 12.88
CA SER A 44 -4.72 -3.93 12.65
C SER A 44 -3.65 -2.95 12.16
N ASP A 45 -2.39 -3.25 12.38
CA ASP A 45 -1.25 -2.39 12.03
C ASP A 45 -0.47 -2.91 10.81
N THR A 46 -0.97 -3.99 10.19
CA THR A 46 -0.36 -4.54 8.97
C THR A 46 -0.51 -3.55 7.82
N VAL A 47 0.62 -3.23 7.19
CA VAL A 47 0.67 -2.37 6.01
C VAL A 47 1.20 -3.12 4.80
N PHE A 48 0.62 -2.84 3.65
CA PHE A 48 1.19 -3.13 2.35
C PHE A 48 1.91 -1.89 1.86
N VAL A 49 3.12 -2.07 1.38
CA VAL A 49 3.92 -0.97 0.81
C VAL A 49 4.27 -1.33 -0.62
N LEU A 50 3.92 -0.45 -1.53
CA LEU A 50 4.45 -0.43 -2.88
C LEU A 50 5.50 0.67 -2.93
N GLY A 51 6.76 0.30 -3.03
CA GLY A 51 7.87 1.24 -3.00
C GLY A 51 8.74 1.11 -4.25
N GLY A 52 9.30 2.22 -4.70
CA GLY A 52 10.13 2.19 -5.89
C GLY A 52 10.89 3.47 -6.14
N VAL A 53 11.52 3.50 -7.28
CA VAL A 53 12.24 4.66 -7.78
C VAL A 53 11.76 5.01 -9.19
N GLN A 54 11.65 6.29 -9.44
CA GLN A 54 11.57 6.84 -10.78
C GLN A 54 13.00 7.04 -11.27
N ALA A 55 13.34 6.42 -12.38
CA ALA A 55 14.66 6.48 -12.96
C ALA A 55 14.58 6.57 -14.49
N ASP A 56 15.32 7.51 -15.07
CA ASP A 56 15.42 7.66 -16.52
C ASP A 56 16.46 6.68 -17.11
N ASP A 57 17.39 6.18 -16.28
CA ASP A 57 18.41 5.21 -16.64
C ASP A 57 18.47 4.06 -15.60
N ILE A 58 18.90 2.90 -16.04
CA ILE A 58 19.07 1.73 -15.17
C ILE A 58 20.54 1.60 -14.82
N ILE A 59 20.85 1.49 -13.52
CA ILE A 59 22.19 1.11 -13.08
C ILE A 59 22.45 -0.36 -13.41
N SER A 60 23.60 -0.65 -14.01
CA SER A 60 23.99 -2.04 -14.26
C SER A 60 24.35 -2.76 -12.96
N LEU A 61 24.22 -4.09 -12.96
CA LEU A 61 24.61 -4.91 -11.80
C LEU A 61 26.10 -4.70 -11.44
N GLU A 62 26.96 -4.49 -12.43
CA GLU A 62 28.40 -4.27 -12.23
C GLU A 62 28.70 -2.91 -11.59
N GLU A 63 28.01 -1.86 -12.00
CA GLU A 63 28.10 -0.54 -11.35
C GLU A 63 27.63 -0.63 -9.89
N LEU A 64 26.52 -1.33 -9.65
CA LEU A 64 25.98 -1.51 -8.31
C LEU A 64 26.94 -2.32 -7.41
N LYS A 65 27.54 -3.39 -7.93
CA LYS A 65 28.59 -4.17 -7.22
C LYS A 65 29.77 -3.30 -6.85
N THR A 66 30.25 -2.51 -7.79
CA THR A 66 31.39 -1.61 -7.59
C THR A 66 31.07 -0.58 -6.50
N ALA A 67 29.94 0.08 -6.58
CA ALA A 67 29.51 1.08 -5.62
C ALA A 67 29.33 0.52 -4.20
N LEU A 68 28.80 -0.70 -4.07
CA LEU A 68 28.58 -1.34 -2.78
C LEU A 68 29.80 -2.08 -2.26
N GLY A 69 30.81 -2.31 -3.08
CA GLY A 69 32.02 -3.06 -2.69
C GLY A 69 31.72 -4.53 -2.34
N LYS A 70 30.72 -5.13 -2.95
CA LYS A 70 30.29 -6.50 -2.70
C LYS A 70 30.25 -7.31 -3.98
N ASN A 71 30.58 -8.58 -3.85
CA ASN A 71 30.36 -9.55 -4.92
C ASN A 71 28.88 -9.98 -4.92
N LEU A 72 28.04 -9.18 -5.55
CA LEU A 72 26.61 -9.46 -5.67
C LEU A 72 26.39 -10.43 -6.84
N GLU A 73 26.00 -11.66 -6.53
CA GLU A 73 25.76 -12.66 -7.60
C GLU A 73 24.41 -12.45 -8.31
N LYS A 74 23.42 -11.86 -7.63
CA LYS A 74 22.06 -11.69 -8.16
C LYS A 74 21.46 -10.34 -7.76
N GLU A 75 20.54 -10.34 -6.81
CA GLU A 75 19.79 -9.18 -6.35
C GLU A 75 20.16 -8.82 -4.91
N ILE A 76 19.97 -7.57 -4.53
CA ILE A 76 20.07 -7.13 -3.13
C ILE A 76 18.73 -7.42 -2.47
N LYS A 77 18.75 -8.28 -1.45
CA LYS A 77 17.55 -8.57 -0.65
C LYS A 77 17.61 -7.85 0.68
N SER A 78 16.61 -7.01 0.95
CA SER A 78 16.47 -6.31 2.22
C SER A 78 16.54 -7.28 3.42
N THR A 79 15.94 -8.47 3.28
CA THR A 79 15.96 -9.52 4.31
C THR A 79 17.33 -10.09 4.63
N LYS A 80 18.29 -10.03 3.71
CA LYS A 80 19.67 -10.50 3.90
C LYS A 80 20.64 -9.36 4.15
N ASP A 81 20.57 -8.33 3.33
CA ASP A 81 21.57 -7.28 3.25
C ASP A 81 21.28 -6.09 4.17
N LEU A 82 20.00 -5.85 4.47
CA LEU A 82 19.53 -4.72 5.26
C LEU A 82 18.76 -5.16 6.53
N LYS A 83 19.14 -6.29 7.14
CA LYS A 83 18.52 -6.75 8.39
C LYS A 83 18.70 -5.75 9.52
N GLY A 84 17.66 -5.58 10.34
CA GLY A 84 17.68 -4.76 11.54
C GLY A 84 16.47 -3.86 11.67
N THR A 85 16.41 -3.09 12.75
CA THR A 85 15.46 -2.01 12.93
C THR A 85 15.72 -0.89 11.92
N PHE A 86 14.75 -0.01 11.70
CA PHE A 86 14.90 1.13 10.79
C PHE A 86 16.16 1.96 11.10
N ILE A 87 16.43 2.24 12.38
CA ILE A 87 17.60 3.01 12.81
C ILE A 87 18.91 2.26 12.51
N GLU A 88 18.94 0.94 12.69
CA GLU A 88 20.10 0.13 12.37
C GLU A 88 20.36 0.08 10.87
N ILE A 89 19.29 0.00 10.08
CA ILE A 89 19.37 0.05 8.60
C ILE A 89 19.95 1.38 8.13
N LEU A 90 19.48 2.52 8.67
CA LEU A 90 19.99 3.84 8.35
C LEU A 90 21.48 4.02 8.64
N ARG A 91 22.05 3.25 9.58
CA ARG A 91 23.46 3.27 9.96
C ARG A 91 24.35 2.39 9.07
N LYS A 92 23.75 1.52 8.24
CA LYS A 92 24.53 0.60 7.38
C LYS A 92 25.11 1.35 6.18
N ASP A 93 26.40 1.15 5.96
CA ASP A 93 27.11 1.78 4.84
C ASP A 93 26.49 1.43 3.48
N ASN A 94 26.08 0.18 3.30
CA ASN A 94 25.43 -0.22 2.04
C ASN A 94 24.13 0.52 1.78
N PHE A 95 23.32 0.76 2.82
CA PHE A 95 22.08 1.51 2.67
C PHE A 95 22.35 2.98 2.32
N ARG A 96 23.33 3.58 2.96
CA ARG A 96 23.77 4.96 2.67
C ARG A 96 24.31 5.08 1.24
N LYS A 97 25.09 4.09 0.79
CA LYS A 97 25.56 4.05 -0.61
C LYS A 97 24.43 3.94 -1.62
N ILE A 98 23.39 3.15 -1.32
CA ILE A 98 22.19 3.08 -2.18
C ILE A 98 21.50 4.44 -2.24
N LEU A 99 21.30 5.10 -1.11
CA LEU A 99 20.70 6.44 -1.09
C LEU A 99 21.56 7.47 -1.83
N GLN A 100 22.88 7.36 -1.71
CA GLN A 100 23.81 8.23 -2.46
C GLN A 100 23.70 8.01 -3.97
N ILE A 101 23.60 6.76 -4.43
CA ILE A 101 23.38 6.45 -5.84
C ILE A 101 22.09 7.08 -6.34
N ILE A 102 20.99 6.95 -5.59
CA ILE A 102 19.70 7.54 -5.92
C ILE A 102 19.83 9.06 -6.05
N GLN A 103 20.53 9.69 -5.11
CA GLN A 103 20.78 11.15 -5.12
C GLN A 103 21.65 11.57 -6.29
N ASP A 104 22.78 10.90 -6.52
CA ASP A 104 23.74 11.25 -7.58
C ASP A 104 23.15 11.08 -8.98
N LYS A 105 22.27 10.10 -9.15
CA LYS A 105 21.52 9.86 -10.38
C LYS A 105 20.31 10.79 -10.56
N GLY A 106 19.95 11.56 -9.56
CA GLY A 106 18.76 12.40 -9.57
C GLY A 106 17.45 11.60 -9.60
N TRP A 107 17.46 10.35 -9.17
CA TRP A 107 16.28 9.51 -9.10
C TRP A 107 15.34 9.94 -7.97
N HIS A 108 14.06 9.77 -8.17
CA HIS A 108 13.04 10.08 -7.16
C HIS A 108 12.51 8.83 -6.50
N ILE A 109 12.48 8.83 -5.16
CA ILE A 109 11.84 7.76 -4.40
C ILE A 109 10.34 8.00 -4.39
N HIS A 110 9.58 6.98 -4.78
CA HIS A 110 8.13 6.98 -4.73
C HIS A 110 7.64 5.80 -3.90
N PHE A 111 6.64 6.02 -3.04
CA PHE A 111 6.02 4.94 -2.30
C PHE A 111 4.55 5.22 -2.01
N CYS A 112 3.79 4.11 -1.92
CA CYS A 112 2.42 4.10 -1.47
C CYS A 112 2.30 3.14 -0.30
N ILE A 113 1.67 3.58 0.79
CA ILE A 113 1.42 2.75 1.96
C ILE A 113 -0.09 2.55 2.09
N VAL A 114 -0.51 1.30 2.11
CA VAL A 114 -1.90 0.91 2.29
C VAL A 114 -2.01 0.12 3.59
N GLN A 115 -2.82 0.61 4.50
CA GLN A 115 -3.17 -0.14 5.69
C GLN A 115 -4.17 -1.23 5.31
N VAL A 116 -3.75 -2.51 5.46
CA VAL A 116 -4.48 -3.65 4.89
C VAL A 116 -5.89 -3.79 5.46
N PHE A 117 -6.03 -3.57 6.76
CA PHE A 117 -7.31 -3.63 7.44
C PHE A 117 -8.28 -2.53 6.97
N TYR A 118 -7.76 -1.30 6.79
CA TYR A 118 -8.54 -0.20 6.20
C TYR A 118 -9.03 -0.56 4.80
N TYR A 119 -8.11 -0.96 3.93
CA TYR A 119 -8.42 -1.28 2.54
C TYR A 119 -9.46 -2.40 2.42
N GLY A 120 -9.30 -3.47 3.21
CA GLY A 120 -10.23 -4.60 3.18
C GLY A 120 -11.65 -4.26 3.68
N PHE A 121 -11.81 -3.22 4.48
CA PHE A 121 -13.13 -2.84 5.01
C PHE A 121 -13.81 -1.74 4.20
N VAL A 122 -13.05 -0.78 3.70
CA VAL A 122 -13.64 0.36 2.98
C VAL A 122 -14.15 0.01 1.60
N ASP A 123 -13.74 -1.13 1.05
CA ASP A 123 -14.29 -1.69 -0.19
C ASP A 123 -15.82 -1.87 -0.15
N ILE A 124 -16.37 -2.05 1.06
CA ILE A 124 -17.83 -2.04 1.28
C ILE A 124 -18.45 -0.74 0.76
N ILE A 125 -17.83 0.40 1.03
CA ILE A 125 -18.32 1.72 0.60
C ILE A 125 -18.23 1.86 -0.92
N ASP A 126 -17.12 1.39 -1.52
CA ASP A 126 -16.94 1.42 -2.97
C ASP A 126 -17.94 0.54 -3.72
N SER A 127 -18.46 -0.49 -3.03
CA SER A 127 -19.46 -1.41 -3.57
C SER A 127 -20.89 -0.85 -3.52
N ILE A 128 -21.13 0.30 -2.85
CA ILE A 128 -22.45 0.93 -2.76
C ILE A 128 -22.61 1.94 -3.90
N SER A 129 -23.46 1.62 -4.86
CA SER A 129 -23.82 2.54 -5.94
C SER A 129 -24.66 3.71 -5.43
N GLY A 130 -24.41 4.90 -5.98
CA GLY A 130 -25.15 6.13 -5.62
C GLY A 130 -24.58 6.94 -4.46
N LEU A 131 -23.45 6.54 -3.88
CA LEU A 131 -22.68 7.36 -2.94
C LEU A 131 -21.77 8.34 -3.70
N GLU A 132 -22.37 9.36 -4.31
CA GLU A 132 -21.61 10.33 -5.09
C GLU A 132 -20.93 11.42 -4.25
N CYS A 133 -21.36 11.60 -3.00
CA CYS A 133 -20.84 12.64 -2.11
C CYS A 133 -20.02 12.05 -0.94
N ALA A 134 -18.84 12.62 -0.72
CA ALA A 134 -17.96 12.38 0.42
C ALA A 134 -17.61 10.90 0.75
N PRO A 135 -17.24 10.06 -0.24
CA PRO A 135 -16.91 8.65 0.02
C PRO A 135 -15.77 8.49 1.02
N PHE A 136 -14.82 9.41 1.06
CA PHE A 136 -13.69 9.38 2.01
C PHE A 136 -14.14 9.55 3.47
N ALA A 137 -15.11 10.42 3.75
CA ALA A 137 -15.64 10.59 5.09
C ALA A 137 -16.35 9.33 5.57
N PHE A 138 -17.19 8.72 4.73
CA PHE A 138 -17.85 7.46 5.04
C PHE A 138 -16.85 6.31 5.27
N LYS A 139 -15.84 6.20 4.42
CA LYS A 139 -14.76 5.22 4.60
C LYS A 139 -14.06 5.38 5.95
N ALA A 140 -13.71 6.61 6.31
CA ALA A 140 -13.03 6.89 7.57
C ALA A 140 -13.91 6.54 8.78
N GLU A 141 -15.18 6.88 8.76
CA GLU A 141 -16.10 6.57 9.86
C GLU A 141 -16.36 5.06 9.96
N LEU A 142 -16.65 4.38 8.85
CA LEU A 142 -16.79 2.93 8.84
C LEU A 142 -15.57 2.25 9.44
N TYR A 143 -14.37 2.62 8.99
CA TYR A 143 -13.14 2.05 9.52
C TYR A 143 -12.99 2.24 11.03
N LYS A 144 -13.29 3.44 11.56
CA LYS A 144 -13.25 3.70 13.00
C LYS A 144 -14.19 2.79 13.79
N VAL A 145 -15.43 2.62 13.31
CA VAL A 145 -16.43 1.75 13.94
C VAL A 145 -15.96 0.30 13.93
N LEU A 146 -15.54 -0.23 12.79
CA LEU A 146 -15.10 -1.60 12.64
C LEU A 146 -13.83 -1.89 13.47
N LYS A 147 -12.89 -0.94 13.53
CA LYS A 147 -11.68 -1.06 14.34
C LYS A 147 -11.96 -1.05 15.85
N ARG A 148 -12.97 -0.31 16.30
CA ARG A 148 -13.38 -0.29 17.73
C ARG A 148 -14.03 -1.58 18.18
N ASN A 149 -14.67 -2.31 17.27
CA ASN A 149 -15.41 -3.52 17.54
C ASN A 149 -14.90 -4.75 16.75
N PRO A 150 -13.60 -5.10 16.85
CA PRO A 150 -12.97 -6.06 15.94
C PRO A 150 -13.60 -7.45 16.01
N ASN A 151 -13.96 -7.92 17.19
CA ASN A 151 -14.56 -9.26 17.39
C ASN A 151 -15.95 -9.33 16.77
N THR A 152 -16.78 -8.31 16.97
CA THR A 152 -18.13 -8.25 16.39
C THR A 152 -18.04 -8.11 14.87
N THR A 153 -17.13 -7.27 14.37
CA THR A 153 -16.86 -7.12 12.93
C THR A 153 -16.50 -8.46 12.30
N ILE A 154 -15.55 -9.19 12.88
CA ILE A 154 -15.15 -10.51 12.39
C ILE A 154 -16.32 -11.49 12.41
N SER A 155 -17.16 -11.45 13.45
CA SER A 155 -18.34 -12.31 13.58
C SER A 155 -19.36 -12.04 12.46
N ILE A 156 -19.66 -10.76 12.18
CA ILE A 156 -20.55 -10.33 11.08
C ILE A 156 -19.98 -10.77 9.74
N PHE A 157 -18.69 -10.49 9.48
CA PHE A 157 -18.03 -10.85 8.23
C PHE A 157 -18.05 -12.36 7.99
N LYS A 158 -17.81 -13.16 9.03
CA LYS A 158 -17.90 -14.62 8.96
C LYS A 158 -19.34 -15.09 8.67
N LYS A 159 -20.33 -14.52 9.38
CA LYS A 159 -21.75 -14.85 9.20
C LYS A 159 -22.20 -14.66 7.76
N TYR A 160 -21.82 -13.56 7.14
CA TYR A 160 -22.24 -13.19 5.80
C TYR A 160 -21.23 -13.59 4.70
N LYS A 161 -20.14 -14.27 5.07
CA LYS A 161 -19.07 -14.71 4.14
C LYS A 161 -18.44 -13.56 3.36
N TYR A 162 -18.26 -12.39 4.01
CA TYR A 162 -17.58 -11.26 3.39
C TYR A 162 -16.17 -11.67 2.88
N PRO A 163 -15.70 -11.22 1.69
CA PRO A 163 -16.33 -10.22 0.80
C PRO A 163 -17.43 -10.78 -0.13
N ASN A 164 -17.68 -12.07 -0.15
CA ASN A 164 -18.64 -12.71 -1.05
C ASN A 164 -20.04 -12.77 -0.43
N VAL A 165 -20.59 -11.61 -0.05
CA VAL A 165 -21.93 -11.52 0.54
C VAL A 165 -22.97 -11.81 -0.53
N GLY A 166 -23.78 -12.86 -0.32
CA GLY A 166 -24.85 -13.20 -1.27
C GLY A 166 -25.90 -12.08 -1.36
N THR A 167 -26.36 -11.75 -2.56
CA THR A 167 -27.27 -10.62 -2.85
C THR A 167 -28.48 -10.54 -1.90
N LYS A 168 -29.07 -11.67 -1.56
CA LYS A 168 -30.22 -11.76 -0.63
C LYS A 168 -29.90 -11.33 0.81
N TYR A 169 -28.63 -11.31 1.20
CA TYR A 169 -28.20 -10.99 2.56
C TYR A 169 -27.59 -9.57 2.69
N ILE A 170 -27.47 -8.82 1.60
CA ILE A 170 -26.80 -7.51 1.63
C ILE A 170 -27.50 -6.55 2.61
N LYS A 171 -28.81 -6.50 2.61
CA LYS A 171 -29.57 -5.62 3.53
C LYS A 171 -29.29 -5.96 4.99
N ASP A 172 -29.36 -7.24 5.34
CA ASP A 172 -29.14 -7.70 6.72
C ASP A 172 -27.68 -7.45 7.14
N PHE A 173 -26.73 -7.72 6.24
CA PHE A 173 -25.31 -7.44 6.45
C PHE A 173 -25.05 -5.96 6.75
N LEU A 174 -25.56 -5.06 5.92
CA LEU A 174 -25.40 -3.60 6.10
C LEU A 174 -26.11 -3.12 7.39
N SER A 175 -27.30 -3.66 7.69
CA SER A 175 -28.03 -3.31 8.92
C SER A 175 -27.25 -3.70 10.17
N GLU A 176 -26.60 -4.86 10.21
CA GLU A 176 -25.77 -5.27 11.34
C GLU A 176 -24.50 -4.42 11.46
N LEU A 177 -23.93 -3.94 10.35
CA LEU A 177 -22.78 -3.01 10.38
C LEU A 177 -23.15 -1.62 10.90
N ILE A 178 -24.37 -1.17 10.66
CA ILE A 178 -24.85 0.16 11.12
C ILE A 178 -25.09 0.18 12.63
N ILE A 179 -25.37 -0.97 13.24
CA ILE A 179 -25.64 -1.10 14.67
C ILE A 179 -24.35 -1.16 15.51
N LEU A 180 -23.19 -1.35 14.89
CA LEU A 180 -21.88 -1.36 15.56
C LEU A 180 -21.51 0.01 16.12
#